data_2486941c27535c52b61ffa08a3e3ae76
#
_entry.id   2486941c27535c52b61ffa08a3e3ae76
#
_cell.length_a   1.000
_cell.length_b   1.000
_cell.length_c   1.000
_cell.angle_alpha   90.00
_cell.angle_beta   90.00
_cell.angle_gamma   90.00
#
_symmetry.space_group_name_H-M   'P 1'
#
loop_
_entity.id
_entity.type
_entity.pdbx_description
1 polymer ?
#
loop_
_entity_poly.entity_id
_entity_poly.type
_entity_poly.pdbx_seq_one_letter_code
_entity_poly.pdbx_strand_id
1 'polypeptide(L)'
;MASLKSAYTQPAASAAGAVNWNAPDLTRHPPRSPRTRLGGFVHLPRLIDKARAVAAGTNGDFHYNCPMDQRFWAFTGLKPGPFMQQVKKGRTDSELLAYVMANLKPKRSPSEIKAWSAWYEQQAPDNPDSRGFFNDVHRKNAAQRKDIETWFDWLELDDYVTFGGKP
;
A
#
# COMPACT_ATOMS: atom_id res chain seq x y z
N MET A 1 37.90 -16.63 -0.25
CA MET A 1 36.50 -16.18 -0.45
C MET A 1 35.88 -15.99 0.92
N ALA A 2 35.81 -14.76 1.43
CA ALA A 2 35.26 -14.44 2.74
C ALA A 2 33.71 -14.36 2.63
N SER A 3 33.03 -15.16 3.44
CA SER A 3 31.56 -15.19 3.55
C SER A 3 31.09 -13.89 4.20
N LEU A 4 30.37 -13.06 3.44
CA LEU A 4 29.63 -11.94 3.99
C LEU A 4 28.37 -12.49 4.70
N LYS A 5 28.55 -12.96 5.94
CA LYS A 5 27.42 -13.10 6.87
C LYS A 5 27.05 -11.69 7.31
N SER A 6 26.04 -11.13 6.66
CA SER A 6 25.39 -9.90 7.09
C SER A 6 24.91 -10.08 8.53
N ALA A 7 25.57 -9.38 9.45
CA ALA A 7 25.10 -9.22 10.82
C ALA A 7 23.89 -8.24 10.81
N TYR A 8 22.77 -8.67 10.27
CA TYR A 8 21.51 -7.97 10.49
C TYR A 8 21.01 -8.39 11.87
N THR A 9 21.48 -7.70 12.89
CA THR A 9 20.91 -7.81 14.24
C THR A 9 19.51 -7.21 14.18
N GLN A 10 18.48 -8.04 14.29
CA GLN A 10 17.13 -7.52 14.51
C GLN A 10 17.16 -6.64 15.76
N PRO A 11 16.64 -5.41 15.72
CA PRO A 11 16.48 -4.61 16.91
C PRO A 11 15.63 -5.40 17.91
N ALA A 12 16.07 -5.43 19.17
CA ALA A 12 15.33 -6.07 20.25
C ALA A 12 13.88 -5.56 20.30
N ALA A 13 12.94 -6.49 20.49
CA ALA A 13 11.52 -6.22 20.51
C ALA A 13 11.17 -5.13 21.56
N SER A 14 10.24 -4.24 21.13
CA SER A 14 9.46 -3.29 21.93
C SER A 14 10.23 -2.21 22.70
N ALA A 15 10.56 -1.13 21.95
CA ALA A 15 10.36 0.20 22.56
C ALA A 15 8.86 0.54 22.52
N ALA A 16 8.34 1.16 23.57
CA ALA A 16 6.98 1.71 23.59
C ALA A 16 6.78 2.61 22.36
N GLY A 17 5.97 2.17 21.39
CA GLY A 17 5.76 2.87 20.12
C GLY A 17 6.03 2.04 18.84
N ALA A 18 6.49 0.81 18.94
CA ALA A 18 6.69 -0.04 17.75
C ALA A 18 5.33 -0.41 17.10
N VAL A 19 5.27 -0.27 15.76
CA VAL A 19 4.08 -0.63 14.98
C VAL A 19 3.91 -2.15 14.94
N ASN A 20 2.74 -2.64 15.34
CA ASN A 20 2.36 -4.04 15.13
C ASN A 20 1.84 -4.25 13.70
N TRP A 21 2.71 -4.60 12.78
CA TRP A 21 2.34 -4.81 11.38
C TRP A 21 1.45 -6.03 11.11
N ASN A 22 1.21 -6.90 12.10
CA ASN A 22 0.24 -7.98 11.98
C ASN A 22 -1.21 -7.51 12.28
N ALA A 23 -1.36 -6.41 13.01
CA ALA A 23 -2.62 -5.72 13.29
C ALA A 23 -2.33 -4.22 13.43
N PRO A 24 -2.01 -3.51 12.32
CA PRO A 24 -1.60 -2.12 12.38
C PRO A 24 -2.78 -1.23 12.79
N ASP A 25 -2.51 -0.28 13.67
CA ASP A 25 -3.48 0.72 14.09
C ASP A 25 -3.36 1.97 13.20
N LEU A 26 -4.17 2.00 12.15
CA LEU A 26 -4.17 3.09 11.17
C LEU A 26 -4.87 4.36 11.68
N THR A 27 -5.32 4.39 12.92
CA THR A 27 -5.72 5.64 13.59
C THR A 27 -4.51 6.40 14.16
N ARG A 28 -3.34 5.76 14.25
CA ARG A 28 -2.12 6.27 14.89
C ARG A 28 -0.95 6.47 13.93
N HIS A 29 -0.95 5.79 12.80
CA HIS A 29 0.06 5.90 11.75
C HIS A 29 -0.53 5.47 10.39
N PRO A 30 0.03 5.95 9.27
CA PRO A 30 -0.44 5.52 7.96
C PRO A 30 -0.06 4.06 7.68
N PRO A 31 -0.73 3.39 6.72
CA PRO A 31 -0.24 2.17 6.13
C PRO A 31 1.08 2.44 5.38
N ARG A 32 1.80 1.41 5.00
CA ARG A 32 3.03 1.55 4.19
C ARG A 32 2.77 2.39 2.94
N SER A 33 3.80 3.11 2.49
CA SER A 33 3.75 3.90 1.26
C SER A 33 3.24 3.07 0.09
N PRO A 34 2.41 3.63 -0.80
CA PRO A 34 1.95 2.93 -2.00
C PRO A 34 3.11 2.52 -2.92
N ARG A 35 4.29 3.17 -2.80
CA ARG A 35 5.50 2.86 -3.58
C ARG A 35 6.27 1.67 -3.04
N THR A 36 6.00 1.24 -1.79
CA THR A 36 6.63 0.05 -1.21
C THR A 36 6.24 -1.18 -2.03
N ARG A 37 7.24 -2.01 -2.37
CA ARG A 37 7.06 -3.19 -3.22
C ARG A 37 7.11 -4.48 -2.43
N LEU A 38 6.30 -5.44 -2.87
CA LEU A 38 6.35 -6.83 -2.41
C LEU A 38 6.22 -7.75 -3.64
N GLY A 39 7.22 -8.57 -3.91
CA GLY A 39 7.25 -9.42 -5.10
C GLY A 39 7.20 -8.65 -6.42
N GLY A 40 7.67 -7.41 -6.43
CA GLY A 40 7.62 -6.49 -7.58
C GLY A 40 6.33 -5.66 -7.66
N PHE A 41 5.26 -6.02 -6.96
CA PHE A 41 4.01 -5.24 -6.93
C PHE A 41 4.15 -4.02 -6.01
N VAL A 42 3.93 -2.82 -6.53
CA VAL A 42 3.62 -1.63 -5.73
C VAL A 42 2.22 -1.74 -5.13
N HIS A 43 1.93 -0.96 -4.14
CA HIS A 43 0.63 -0.87 -3.47
C HIS A 43 0.20 -2.13 -2.68
N LEU A 44 0.75 -3.31 -2.98
CA LEU A 44 0.39 -4.55 -2.30
C LEU A 44 0.68 -4.51 -0.78
N PRO A 45 1.85 -3.98 -0.30
CA PRO A 45 2.06 -3.81 1.14
C PRO A 45 1.02 -2.91 1.80
N ARG A 46 0.67 -1.78 1.19
CA ARG A 46 -0.36 -0.87 1.68
C ARG A 46 -1.75 -1.53 1.74
N LEU A 47 -2.10 -2.28 0.71
CA LEU A 47 -3.34 -3.05 0.65
C LEU A 47 -3.41 -4.10 1.76
N ILE A 48 -2.30 -4.81 2.03
CA ILE A 48 -2.18 -5.77 3.13
C ILE A 48 -2.39 -5.09 4.48
N ASP A 49 -1.74 -3.94 4.71
CA ASP A 49 -1.87 -3.19 5.98
C ASP A 49 -3.30 -2.74 6.22
N LYS A 50 -3.98 -2.20 5.20
CA LYS A 50 -5.40 -1.84 5.28
C LYS A 50 -6.28 -3.05 5.57
N ALA A 51 -6.02 -4.17 4.91
CA ALA A 51 -6.77 -5.40 5.13
C ALA A 51 -6.60 -5.92 6.58
N ARG A 52 -5.38 -5.90 7.11
CA ARG A 52 -5.08 -6.28 8.51
C ARG A 52 -5.74 -5.35 9.50
N ALA A 53 -5.69 -4.04 9.27
CA ALA A 53 -6.33 -3.05 10.11
C ALA A 53 -7.87 -3.21 10.12
N VAL A 54 -8.49 -3.43 8.96
CA VAL A 54 -9.93 -3.73 8.88
C VAL A 54 -10.26 -5.02 9.63
N ALA A 55 -9.45 -6.06 9.50
CA ALA A 55 -9.66 -7.32 10.23
C ALA A 55 -9.54 -7.14 11.75
N ALA A 56 -8.72 -6.18 12.20
CA ALA A 56 -8.52 -5.83 13.62
C ALA A 56 -9.47 -4.73 14.13
N GLY A 57 -10.24 -4.08 13.26
CA GLY A 57 -11.12 -2.95 13.65
C GLY A 57 -10.37 -1.64 13.94
N THR A 58 -9.17 -1.48 13.41
CA THR A 58 -8.25 -0.35 13.66
C THR A 58 -7.89 0.43 12.39
N ASN A 59 -8.77 0.38 11.37
CA ASN A 59 -8.49 0.98 10.07
C ASN A 59 -8.69 2.51 10.01
N GLY A 60 -9.31 3.13 11.02
CA GLY A 60 -9.63 4.56 10.95
C GLY A 60 -10.39 4.90 9.68
N ASP A 61 -9.95 5.95 8.98
CA ASP A 61 -10.53 6.40 7.71
C ASP A 61 -9.99 5.66 6.47
N PHE A 62 -9.10 4.69 6.67
CA PHE A 62 -8.57 3.90 5.56
C PHE A 62 -9.54 2.80 5.14
N HIS A 63 -9.82 2.73 3.84
CA HIS A 63 -10.76 1.77 3.28
C HIS A 63 -10.04 0.66 2.52
N TYR A 64 -10.35 -0.60 2.90
CA TYR A 64 -10.01 -1.76 2.08
C TYR A 64 -10.96 -1.87 0.89
N ASN A 65 -10.44 -2.29 -0.25
CA ASN A 65 -11.19 -2.39 -1.50
C ASN A 65 -11.61 -1.02 -2.07
N CYS A 66 -10.83 0.03 -1.80
CA CYS A 66 -11.03 1.37 -2.37
C CYS A 66 -10.70 1.41 -3.88
N PRO A 67 -11.02 2.52 -4.60
CA PRO A 67 -10.72 2.64 -6.04
C PRO A 67 -9.25 2.36 -6.41
N MET A 68 -8.30 2.68 -5.53
CA MET A 68 -6.89 2.36 -5.74
C MET A 68 -6.64 0.84 -5.66
N ASP A 69 -7.26 0.13 -4.71
CA ASP A 69 -7.15 -1.33 -4.61
C ASP A 69 -7.78 -2.03 -5.82
N GLN A 70 -8.82 -1.45 -6.43
CA GLN A 70 -9.48 -2.01 -7.61
C GLN A 70 -8.51 -2.18 -8.79
N ARG A 71 -7.52 -1.30 -8.95
CA ARG A 71 -6.49 -1.43 -9.99
C ARG A 71 -5.61 -2.67 -9.77
N PHE A 72 -5.30 -2.99 -8.51
CA PHE A 72 -4.58 -4.23 -8.18
C PHE A 72 -5.42 -5.47 -8.49
N TRP A 73 -6.70 -5.47 -8.12
CA TRP A 73 -7.61 -6.58 -8.44
C TRP A 73 -7.80 -6.77 -9.94
N ALA A 74 -7.94 -5.68 -10.68
CA ALA A 74 -8.07 -5.72 -12.14
C ALA A 74 -6.82 -6.33 -12.82
N PHE A 75 -5.62 -5.97 -12.37
CA PHE A 75 -4.38 -6.51 -12.93
C PHE A 75 -4.15 -7.98 -12.56
N THR A 76 -4.43 -8.34 -11.32
CA THR A 76 -4.14 -9.69 -10.79
C THR A 76 -5.23 -10.71 -11.07
N GLY A 77 -6.47 -10.26 -11.32
CA GLY A 77 -7.64 -11.11 -11.44
C GLY A 77 -8.13 -11.70 -10.11
N LEU A 78 -7.50 -11.32 -8.99
CA LEU A 78 -7.95 -11.74 -7.67
C LEU A 78 -9.23 -11.01 -7.26
N LYS A 79 -9.88 -11.55 -6.23
CA LYS A 79 -11.06 -10.94 -5.62
C LYS A 79 -10.76 -10.49 -4.19
N PRO A 80 -11.28 -9.32 -3.74
CA PRO A 80 -11.00 -8.77 -2.42
C PRO A 80 -11.46 -9.70 -1.28
N GLY A 81 -12.63 -10.33 -1.39
CA GLY A 81 -13.16 -11.22 -0.36
C GLY A 81 -12.26 -12.43 -0.06
N PRO A 82 -11.93 -13.27 -1.04
CA PRO A 82 -10.98 -14.37 -0.87
C PRO A 82 -9.61 -13.94 -0.34
N PHE A 83 -9.08 -12.78 -0.78
CA PHE A 83 -7.83 -12.25 -0.25
C PHE A 83 -7.95 -11.87 1.23
N MET A 84 -9.03 -11.19 1.63
CA MET A 84 -9.31 -10.88 3.04
C MET A 84 -9.35 -12.15 3.91
N GLN A 85 -9.89 -13.26 3.42
CA GLN A 85 -9.88 -14.52 4.15
C GLN A 85 -8.46 -15.05 4.42
N GLN A 86 -7.51 -14.81 3.49
CA GLN A 86 -6.11 -15.17 3.73
C GLN A 86 -5.46 -14.27 4.79
N VAL A 87 -5.78 -12.98 4.77
CA VAL A 87 -5.30 -12.01 5.79
C VAL A 87 -5.81 -12.41 7.19
N LYS A 88 -7.09 -12.74 7.32
CA LYS A 88 -7.72 -13.19 8.59
C LYS A 88 -7.11 -14.48 9.16
N LYS A 89 -6.43 -15.29 8.35
CA LYS A 89 -5.67 -16.46 8.80
C LYS A 89 -4.32 -16.09 9.45
N GLY A 90 -3.99 -14.80 9.57
CA GLY A 90 -2.73 -14.33 10.15
C GLY A 90 -1.50 -14.54 9.26
N ARG A 91 -1.68 -14.67 7.95
CA ARG A 91 -0.59 -14.91 7.02
C ARG A 91 0.39 -13.74 6.98
N THR A 92 1.66 -14.08 6.89
CA THR A 92 2.78 -13.13 6.68
C THR A 92 2.71 -12.50 5.29
N ASP A 93 3.48 -11.43 5.07
CA ASP A 93 3.59 -10.79 3.76
C ASP A 93 4.05 -11.78 2.68
N SER A 94 5.02 -12.64 2.99
CA SER A 94 5.53 -13.64 2.05
C SER A 94 4.48 -14.69 1.70
N GLU A 95 3.69 -15.14 2.66
CA GLU A 95 2.60 -16.10 2.43
C GLU A 95 1.45 -15.48 1.63
N LEU A 96 1.14 -14.19 1.88
CA LEU A 96 0.16 -13.45 1.07
C LEU A 96 0.67 -13.22 -0.35
N LEU A 97 1.95 -12.91 -0.53
CA LEU A 97 2.56 -12.85 -1.85
C LEU A 97 2.48 -14.20 -2.58
N ALA A 98 2.81 -15.30 -1.89
CA ALA A 98 2.71 -16.65 -2.47
C ALA A 98 1.27 -16.94 -2.91
N TYR A 99 0.28 -16.56 -2.10
CA TYR A 99 -1.14 -16.68 -2.47
C TYR A 99 -1.48 -15.85 -3.73
N VAL A 100 -1.02 -14.60 -3.81
CA VAL A 100 -1.21 -13.74 -4.99
C VAL A 100 -0.62 -14.41 -6.22
N MET A 101 0.65 -14.82 -6.17
CA MET A 101 1.36 -15.43 -7.30
C MET A 101 0.71 -16.73 -7.78
N ALA A 102 0.23 -17.56 -6.86
CA ALA A 102 -0.47 -18.82 -7.18
C ALA A 102 -1.82 -18.58 -7.90
N ASN A 103 -2.50 -17.48 -7.59
CA ASN A 103 -3.87 -17.20 -8.03
C ASN A 103 -3.98 -16.13 -9.11
N LEU A 104 -2.87 -15.63 -9.68
CA LEU A 104 -2.88 -14.68 -10.80
C LEU A 104 -3.69 -15.21 -11.99
N LYS A 105 -4.61 -14.38 -12.49
CA LYS A 105 -5.46 -14.66 -13.67
C LYS A 105 -5.58 -13.43 -14.56
N PRO A 106 -4.93 -13.40 -15.73
CA PRO A 106 -4.00 -14.41 -16.26
C PRO A 106 -2.69 -14.47 -15.46
N LYS A 107 -1.90 -15.53 -15.67
CA LYS A 107 -0.53 -15.59 -15.12
C LYS A 107 0.28 -14.41 -15.64
N ARG A 108 1.14 -13.87 -14.78
CA ARG A 108 2.00 -12.72 -15.09
C ARG A 108 3.45 -13.09 -14.87
N SER A 109 4.30 -12.67 -15.79
CA SER A 109 5.75 -12.76 -15.63
C SER A 109 6.27 -11.67 -14.67
N PRO A 110 7.46 -11.84 -14.10
CA PRO A 110 8.08 -10.78 -13.29
C PRO A 110 8.23 -9.45 -14.04
N SER A 111 8.47 -9.50 -15.35
CA SER A 111 8.58 -8.30 -16.20
C SER A 111 7.24 -7.56 -16.36
N GLU A 112 6.13 -8.30 -16.52
CA GLU A 112 4.79 -7.71 -16.58
C GLU A 112 4.40 -7.07 -15.25
N ILE A 113 4.72 -7.71 -14.12
CA ILE A 113 4.49 -7.15 -12.78
C ILE A 113 5.27 -5.86 -12.59
N LYS A 114 6.55 -5.85 -12.99
CA LYS A 114 7.40 -4.65 -12.91
C LYS A 114 6.88 -3.52 -13.80
N ALA A 115 6.48 -3.83 -15.02
CA ALA A 115 5.94 -2.85 -15.97
C ALA A 115 4.63 -2.26 -15.48
N TRP A 116 3.70 -3.10 -14.98
CA TRP A 116 2.46 -2.65 -14.37
C TRP A 116 2.70 -1.76 -13.16
N SER A 117 3.64 -2.14 -12.29
CA SER A 117 3.97 -1.34 -11.11
C SER A 117 4.51 0.04 -11.48
N ALA A 118 5.40 0.12 -12.47
CA ALA A 118 5.91 1.39 -12.99
C ALA A 118 4.80 2.24 -13.62
N TRP A 119 3.90 1.62 -14.39
CA TRP A 119 2.72 2.28 -14.92
C TRP A 119 1.81 2.80 -13.81
N TYR A 120 1.58 2.00 -12.75
CA TYR A 120 0.68 2.37 -11.67
C TYR A 120 1.21 3.55 -10.83
N GLU A 121 2.52 3.62 -10.61
CA GLU A 121 3.18 4.75 -9.93
C GLU A 121 2.95 6.08 -10.66
N GLN A 122 2.76 6.06 -11.98
CA GLN A 122 2.58 7.25 -12.82
C GLN A 122 1.11 7.62 -13.04
N GLN A 123 0.16 6.91 -12.42
CA GLN A 123 -1.25 7.20 -12.63
C GLN A 123 -1.65 8.52 -11.97
N ALA A 124 -2.26 9.38 -12.76
CA ALA A 124 -2.84 10.65 -12.38
C ALA A 124 -4.36 10.63 -12.60
N PRO A 125 -5.12 11.62 -12.11
CA PRO A 125 -6.54 11.76 -12.44
C PRO A 125 -6.76 11.83 -13.96
N ASP A 126 -7.68 11.01 -14.46
CA ASP A 126 -7.93 10.77 -15.89
C ASP A 126 -9.28 11.31 -16.39
N ASN A 127 -10.07 11.91 -15.50
CA ASN A 127 -11.36 12.51 -15.82
C ASN A 127 -11.61 13.78 -14.97
N PRO A 128 -12.58 14.65 -15.36
CA PRO A 128 -12.83 15.92 -14.66
C PRO A 128 -13.15 15.76 -13.18
N ASP A 129 -13.96 14.77 -12.80
CA ASP A 129 -14.39 14.59 -11.42
C ASP A 129 -13.24 14.17 -10.52
N SER A 130 -12.45 13.18 -10.96
CA SER A 130 -11.27 12.74 -10.24
C SER A 130 -10.20 13.83 -10.17
N ARG A 131 -10.08 14.65 -11.22
CA ARG A 131 -9.17 15.80 -11.25
C ARG A 131 -9.64 16.89 -10.28
N GLY A 132 -10.94 17.18 -10.23
CA GLY A 132 -11.53 18.12 -9.28
C GLY A 132 -11.24 17.70 -7.84
N PHE A 133 -11.54 16.46 -7.49
CA PHE A 133 -11.26 15.90 -6.16
C PHE A 133 -9.77 15.98 -5.79
N PHE A 134 -8.89 15.55 -6.68
CA PHE A 134 -7.44 15.62 -6.48
C PHE A 134 -6.97 17.05 -6.19
N ASN A 135 -7.39 18.00 -7.01
CA ASN A 135 -6.99 19.40 -6.89
C ASN A 135 -7.51 20.06 -5.62
N ASP A 136 -8.72 19.71 -5.17
CA ASP A 136 -9.31 20.29 -3.95
C ASP A 136 -8.53 19.85 -2.71
N VAL A 137 -8.21 18.58 -2.60
CA VAL A 137 -7.41 18.06 -1.48
C VAL A 137 -5.97 18.58 -1.54
N HIS A 138 -5.34 18.56 -2.72
CA HIS A 138 -3.99 19.13 -2.90
C HIS A 138 -3.94 20.61 -2.50
N ARG A 139 -4.88 21.41 -2.99
CA ARG A 139 -4.96 22.85 -2.69
C ARG A 139 -5.18 23.11 -1.20
N LYS A 140 -6.02 22.31 -0.55
CA LYS A 140 -6.28 22.42 0.89
C LYS A 140 -5.05 22.09 1.73
N ASN A 141 -4.28 21.08 1.34
CA ASN A 141 -3.20 20.54 2.16
C ASN A 141 -1.83 21.13 1.83
N ALA A 142 -1.54 21.43 0.56
CA ALA A 142 -0.20 21.82 0.13
C ALA A 142 -0.20 22.55 -1.23
N ALA A 143 -0.93 23.64 -1.37
CA ALA A 143 -1.06 24.40 -2.63
C ALA A 143 0.29 24.85 -3.23
N GLN A 144 1.31 25.03 -2.40
CA GLN A 144 2.67 25.43 -2.80
C GLN A 144 3.48 24.26 -3.40
N ARG A 145 3.13 23.01 -3.14
CA ARG A 145 3.81 21.81 -3.64
C ARG A 145 3.39 21.55 -5.10
N LYS A 146 4.29 21.78 -6.05
CA LYS A 146 4.02 21.58 -7.49
C LYS A 146 4.40 20.18 -7.99
N ASP A 147 5.01 19.41 -7.14
CA ASP A 147 5.48 18.05 -7.37
C ASP A 147 4.43 16.96 -7.07
N ILE A 148 3.22 17.35 -6.64
CA ILE A 148 2.11 16.44 -6.39
C ILE A 148 1.31 16.26 -7.68
N GLU A 149 1.65 15.24 -8.47
CA GLU A 149 1.11 15.03 -9.81
C GLU A 149 0.35 13.70 -9.96
N THR A 150 0.78 12.66 -9.25
CA THR A 150 0.22 11.32 -9.32
C THR A 150 -0.67 10.98 -8.12
N TRP A 151 -1.48 9.92 -8.25
CA TRP A 151 -2.25 9.41 -7.12
C TRP A 151 -1.36 8.92 -5.96
N PHE A 152 -0.15 8.44 -6.24
CA PHE A 152 0.76 8.02 -5.18
C PHE A 152 1.35 9.22 -4.44
N ASP A 153 1.68 10.30 -5.14
CA ASP A 153 2.09 11.56 -4.49
C ASP A 153 0.98 12.11 -3.60
N TRP A 154 -0.26 12.06 -4.11
CA TRP A 154 -1.43 12.50 -3.37
C TRP A 154 -1.67 11.67 -2.10
N LEU A 155 -1.57 10.32 -2.18
CA LEU A 155 -1.70 9.44 -1.02
C LEU A 155 -0.63 9.69 0.03
N GLU A 156 0.63 9.87 -0.39
CA GLU A 156 1.75 10.15 0.51
C GLU A 156 1.61 11.53 1.18
N LEU A 157 1.14 12.53 0.44
CA LEU A 157 0.82 13.84 1.00
C LEU A 157 -0.31 13.77 2.02
N ASP A 158 -1.40 13.09 1.69
CA ASP A 158 -2.56 12.92 2.57
C ASP A 158 -2.19 12.18 3.85
N ASP A 159 -1.44 11.08 3.74
CA ASP A 159 -0.90 10.36 4.89
C ASP A 159 -0.03 11.28 5.77
N TYR A 160 0.88 12.02 5.16
CA TYR A 160 1.80 12.91 5.88
C TYR A 160 1.05 13.99 6.68
N VAL A 161 0.07 14.65 6.05
CA VAL A 161 -0.72 15.71 6.68
C VAL A 161 -1.65 15.16 7.76
N THR A 162 -2.30 14.03 7.49
CA THR A 162 -3.23 13.38 8.43
C THR A 162 -2.54 13.02 9.74
N PHE A 163 -1.26 12.65 9.70
CA PHE A 163 -0.49 12.31 10.90
C PHE A 163 0.42 13.45 11.40
N GLY A 164 0.04 14.70 11.11
CA GLY A 164 0.62 15.90 11.71
C GLY A 164 1.82 16.47 10.98
N GLY A 165 2.12 15.97 9.78
CA GLY A 165 3.13 16.55 8.91
C GLY A 165 2.74 17.92 8.39
N LYS A 166 3.76 18.75 8.13
CA LYS A 166 3.60 20.09 7.55
C LYS A 166 4.33 20.10 6.20
N PRO A 167 3.59 20.09 5.09
CA PRO A 167 4.16 20.07 3.74
C PRO A 167 4.77 21.40 3.32
#